data_92a8c9a6a9901dd05c6e99c838d43268
#
_entry.id   92a8c9a6a9901dd05c6e99c838d43268
#
_cell.length_a   1.000
_cell.length_b   1.000
_cell.length_c   1.000
_cell.angle_alpha   90.00
_cell.angle_beta   90.00
_cell.angle_gamma   90.00
#
_symmetry.space_group_name_H-M   'P 1'
#
loop_
_entity.id
_entity.type
_entity.pdbx_description
1 polymer ?
#
loop_
_entity_poly.entity_id
_entity_poly.type
_entity_poly.pdbx_seq_one_letter_code
_entity_poly.pdbx_strand_id
1 'polypeptide(L)'
;MPEATIELTTAYGEAGGVPLLLDVYHCESTPDEDARRPAIILIHGGGWFRGDKSKERGLATRLVDEGYVVFVPDYRLAPDHTFPAGRDDVLAAGRWAEASDYLFDRGRVAWFGGSAGGNLSIEAAIATGRPAVSWSGIFDLETIISSTDATAAAPTEQDLDRLRSADINQTGRDDAFLRWVILQEVGQDRSLLAAASTSRHVTASTGPVYLANSTAEFVPVSDPGGLQLALAAVGVASTLQLIPGTKHAEGYLEEAIGGTLEFLAAALQA
;
A
#
# COMPACT_ATOMS: atom_id res chain seq x y z
N MET A 1 9.61 8.11 25.79
CA MET A 1 8.67 8.64 24.76
C MET A 1 7.28 8.24 25.22
N PRO A 2 6.23 9.02 24.99
CA PRO A 2 4.88 8.59 25.32
C PRO A 2 4.57 7.29 24.55
N GLU A 3 3.87 6.37 25.20
CA GLU A 3 3.48 5.09 24.61
C GLU A 3 2.43 5.33 23.53
N ALA A 4 2.51 4.60 22.43
CA ALA A 4 1.53 4.73 21.34
C ALA A 4 0.13 4.31 21.84
N THR A 5 -0.84 5.18 21.70
CA THR A 5 -2.25 4.87 21.92
C THR A 5 -2.85 4.24 20.69
N ILE A 6 -3.56 3.14 20.86
CA ILE A 6 -4.19 2.41 19.74
C ILE A 6 -5.69 2.40 19.99
N GLU A 7 -6.43 3.05 19.11
CA GLU A 7 -7.89 2.94 19.05
C GLU A 7 -8.27 1.90 18.01
N LEU A 8 -8.69 0.74 18.48
CA LEU A 8 -9.00 -0.41 17.63
C LEU A 8 -10.44 -0.35 17.13
N THR A 9 -10.60 -0.64 15.85
CA THR A 9 -11.87 -1.04 15.22
C THR A 9 -12.94 0.04 15.22
N THR A 10 -12.64 1.17 14.59
CA THR A 10 -13.63 2.19 14.24
C THR A 10 -14.21 1.92 12.85
N ALA A 11 -15.53 2.07 12.68
CA ALA A 11 -16.15 1.96 11.36
C ALA A 11 -15.95 3.26 10.58
N TYR A 12 -15.39 3.16 9.36
CA TYR A 12 -15.26 4.30 8.45
C TYR A 12 -16.30 4.28 7.32
N GLY A 13 -17.09 3.22 7.23
CA GLY A 13 -18.14 3.10 6.25
C GLY A 13 -18.75 1.70 6.17
N GLU A 14 -19.56 1.50 5.16
CA GLU A 14 -20.12 0.23 4.73
C GLU A 14 -20.20 0.20 3.21
N ALA A 15 -19.84 -0.91 2.60
CA ALA A 15 -19.96 -1.09 1.16
C ALA A 15 -20.36 -2.52 0.82
N GLY A 16 -21.44 -2.66 0.01
CA GLY A 16 -21.96 -3.98 -0.38
C GLY A 16 -22.41 -4.86 0.80
N GLY A 17 -22.86 -4.25 1.91
CA GLY A 17 -23.24 -4.96 3.13
C GLY A 17 -22.05 -5.38 4.01
N VAL A 18 -20.82 -4.96 3.68
CA VAL A 18 -19.61 -5.24 4.45
C VAL A 18 -19.24 -4.00 5.26
N PRO A 19 -19.15 -4.10 6.61
CA PRO A 19 -18.60 -3.03 7.43
C PRO A 19 -17.13 -2.77 7.06
N LEU A 20 -16.79 -1.51 6.87
CA LEU A 20 -15.42 -1.07 6.59
C LEU A 20 -14.83 -0.51 7.87
N LEU A 21 -13.80 -1.16 8.39
CA LEU A 21 -13.22 -0.89 9.70
C LEU A 21 -11.78 -0.37 9.56
N LEU A 22 -11.34 0.45 10.50
CA LEU A 22 -9.95 0.88 10.61
C LEU A 22 -9.50 0.95 12.07
N ASP A 23 -8.18 0.89 12.26
CA ASP A 23 -7.53 1.19 13.53
C ASP A 23 -6.84 2.55 13.43
N VAL A 24 -6.78 3.30 14.55
CA VAL A 24 -6.07 4.57 14.64
C VAL A 24 -4.96 4.46 15.66
N TYR A 25 -3.77 4.87 15.27
CA TYR A 25 -2.56 4.86 16.10
C TYR A 25 -2.07 6.31 16.27
N HIS A 26 -1.89 6.75 17.49
CA HIS A 26 -1.38 8.08 17.82
C HIS A 26 -0.66 8.06 19.16
N CYS A 27 0.10 9.10 19.50
CA CYS A 27 0.59 9.29 20.86
C CYS A 27 -0.36 10.17 21.65
N GLU A 28 -0.40 10.01 22.97
CA GLU A 28 -0.95 11.02 23.85
C GLU A 28 -0.10 12.28 23.79
N SER A 29 -0.72 13.42 23.48
CA SER A 29 -0.08 14.73 23.40
C SER A 29 -1.11 15.83 23.63
N THR A 30 -0.65 17.08 23.65
CA THR A 30 -1.59 18.21 23.75
C THR A 30 -2.32 18.42 22.41
N PRO A 31 -3.58 18.94 22.44
CA PRO A 31 -4.34 19.21 21.22
C PRO A 31 -3.59 20.09 20.20
N ASP A 32 -2.77 21.04 20.68
CA ASP A 32 -1.97 21.92 19.81
C ASP A 32 -0.81 21.19 19.12
N GLU A 33 -0.24 20.15 19.75
CA GLU A 33 0.80 19.31 19.16
C GLU A 33 0.18 18.35 18.13
N ASP A 34 -0.94 17.72 18.46
CA ASP A 34 -1.65 16.80 17.57
C ASP A 34 -2.12 17.48 16.30
N ALA A 35 -2.68 18.68 16.39
CA ALA A 35 -3.17 19.44 15.24
C ALA A 35 -2.07 19.76 14.21
N ARG A 36 -0.79 19.62 14.57
CA ARG A 36 0.38 19.87 13.69
C ARG A 36 1.05 18.60 13.20
N ARG A 37 0.66 17.42 13.67
CA ARG A 37 1.24 16.15 13.25
C ARG A 37 0.79 15.79 11.84
N PRO A 38 1.68 15.33 10.96
CA PRO A 38 1.27 14.73 9.70
C PRO A 38 0.58 13.38 9.95
N ALA A 39 -0.20 12.93 8.98
CA ALA A 39 -0.86 11.64 9.05
C ALA A 39 -0.47 10.70 7.90
N ILE A 40 -0.57 9.41 8.17
CA ILE A 40 -0.34 8.35 7.19
C ILE A 40 -1.58 7.44 7.15
N ILE A 41 -2.07 7.18 5.95
CA ILE A 41 -3.01 6.09 5.71
C ILE A 41 -2.16 4.88 5.32
N LEU A 42 -2.03 3.91 6.23
CA LEU A 42 -1.18 2.74 6.07
C LEU A 42 -2.02 1.53 5.64
N ILE A 43 -1.76 1.03 4.45
CA ILE A 43 -2.59 0.06 3.73
C ILE A 43 -1.91 -1.29 3.74
N HIS A 44 -2.57 -2.31 4.30
CA HIS A 44 -2.01 -3.65 4.41
C HIS A 44 -1.82 -4.34 3.07
N GLY A 45 -0.83 -5.22 2.99
CA GLY A 45 -0.61 -6.12 1.89
C GLY A 45 -1.48 -7.39 1.97
N GLY A 46 -1.23 -8.33 1.05
CA GLY A 46 -1.91 -9.63 1.04
C GLY A 46 -2.49 -10.02 -0.32
N GLY A 47 -1.92 -9.51 -1.43
CA GLY A 47 -2.31 -9.87 -2.80
C GLY A 47 -3.77 -9.57 -3.12
N TRP A 48 -4.37 -8.57 -2.46
CA TRP A 48 -5.78 -8.15 -2.55
C TRP A 48 -6.80 -9.21 -2.09
N PHE A 49 -6.39 -10.46 -1.79
CA PHE A 49 -7.32 -11.56 -1.45
C PHE A 49 -7.28 -11.96 0.02
N ARG A 50 -6.42 -11.33 0.83
CA ARG A 50 -6.27 -11.63 2.27
C ARG A 50 -5.58 -10.48 3.00
N GLY A 51 -5.49 -10.61 4.31
CA GLY A 51 -4.90 -9.62 5.20
C GLY A 51 -5.98 -8.80 5.88
N ASP A 52 -5.55 -8.07 6.87
CA ASP A 52 -6.34 -7.12 7.61
C ASP A 52 -5.40 -6.10 8.27
N LYS A 53 -5.98 -5.04 8.82
CA LYS A 53 -5.28 -3.94 9.49
C LYS A 53 -4.33 -4.36 10.61
N SER A 54 -4.56 -5.51 11.26
CA SER A 54 -3.74 -5.98 12.39
C SER A 54 -2.31 -6.33 11.97
N LYS A 55 -2.08 -6.60 10.69
CA LYS A 55 -0.74 -6.88 10.13
C LYS A 55 0.19 -5.68 10.24
N GLU A 56 -0.35 -4.49 10.15
CA GLU A 56 0.44 -3.25 10.12
C GLU A 56 0.78 -2.70 11.51
N ARG A 57 0.36 -3.37 12.59
CA ARG A 57 0.57 -2.88 13.96
C ARG A 57 2.02 -2.46 14.25
N GLY A 58 3.00 -3.28 13.85
CA GLY A 58 4.41 -3.01 14.09
C GLY A 58 4.89 -1.75 13.35
N LEU A 59 4.56 -1.64 12.08
CA LEU A 59 4.93 -0.49 11.26
C LEU A 59 4.15 0.76 11.68
N ALA A 60 2.86 0.64 12.00
CA ALA A 60 2.06 1.75 12.50
C ALA A 60 2.64 2.31 13.81
N THR A 61 3.00 1.45 14.76
CA THR A 61 3.66 1.89 16.02
C THR A 61 4.97 2.61 15.73
N ARG A 62 5.81 2.08 14.84
CA ARG A 62 7.06 2.73 14.43
C ARG A 62 6.82 4.12 13.84
N LEU A 63 5.81 4.29 13.00
CA LEU A 63 5.46 5.59 12.41
C LEU A 63 4.93 6.58 13.47
N VAL A 64 4.19 6.09 14.47
CA VAL A 64 3.76 6.92 15.60
C VAL A 64 4.96 7.40 16.42
N ASP A 65 5.95 6.57 16.65
CA ASP A 65 7.21 6.94 17.33
C ASP A 65 7.97 8.04 16.56
N GLU A 66 7.80 8.11 15.23
CA GLU A 66 8.35 9.16 14.36
C GLU A 66 7.45 10.42 14.27
N GLY A 67 6.33 10.45 15.02
CA GLY A 67 5.47 11.62 15.16
C GLY A 67 4.27 11.70 14.22
N TYR A 68 3.93 10.62 13.53
CA TYR A 68 2.75 10.57 12.67
C TYR A 68 1.49 10.13 13.44
N VAL A 69 0.32 10.56 12.96
CA VAL A 69 -0.96 9.89 13.25
C VAL A 69 -1.18 8.87 12.13
N VAL A 70 -1.52 7.62 12.48
CA VAL A 70 -1.61 6.55 11.48
C VAL A 70 -2.99 5.92 11.49
N PHE A 71 -3.63 5.90 10.33
CA PHE A 71 -4.91 5.26 10.07
C PHE A 71 -4.67 3.99 9.27
N VAL A 72 -5.14 2.85 9.77
CA VAL A 72 -4.90 1.55 9.14
C VAL A 72 -6.23 0.91 8.77
N PRO A 73 -6.72 1.10 7.52
CA PRO A 73 -8.00 0.54 7.10
C PRO A 73 -7.91 -0.93 6.70
N ASP A 74 -8.99 -1.67 6.98
CA ASP A 74 -9.36 -2.83 6.20
C ASP A 74 -9.96 -2.36 4.87
N TYR A 75 -9.91 -3.18 3.85
CA TYR A 75 -10.59 -2.99 2.59
C TYR A 75 -11.17 -4.32 2.09
N ARG A 76 -12.19 -4.27 1.24
CA ARG A 76 -12.83 -5.47 0.69
C ARG A 76 -11.86 -6.23 -0.21
N LEU A 77 -11.88 -7.56 -0.08
CA LEU A 77 -10.90 -8.46 -0.69
C LEU A 77 -11.50 -9.27 -1.84
N ALA A 78 -10.66 -9.58 -2.83
CA ALA A 78 -10.96 -10.54 -3.87
C ALA A 78 -10.97 -11.99 -3.26
N PRO A 79 -11.67 -12.95 -3.88
CA PRO A 79 -12.46 -12.82 -5.09
C PRO A 79 -13.89 -12.30 -4.85
N ASP A 80 -14.32 -12.17 -3.59
CA ASP A 80 -15.69 -11.73 -3.28
C ASP A 80 -15.95 -10.28 -3.73
N HIS A 81 -14.91 -9.46 -3.68
CA HIS A 81 -14.93 -8.05 -4.10
C HIS A 81 -13.67 -7.73 -4.90
N THR A 82 -13.79 -7.76 -6.21
CA THR A 82 -12.69 -7.54 -7.14
C THR A 82 -12.47 -6.05 -7.44
N PHE A 83 -11.42 -5.72 -8.17
CA PHE A 83 -11.18 -4.37 -8.65
C PHE A 83 -12.47 -3.74 -9.23
N PRO A 84 -12.82 -2.49 -8.85
CA PRO A 84 -12.03 -1.53 -8.06
C PRO A 84 -12.38 -1.45 -6.56
N ALA A 85 -12.98 -2.49 -5.96
CA ALA A 85 -13.56 -2.43 -4.61
C ALA A 85 -12.54 -2.00 -3.54
N GLY A 86 -11.35 -2.64 -3.49
CA GLY A 86 -10.31 -2.31 -2.53
C GLY A 86 -9.81 -0.87 -2.67
N ARG A 87 -9.60 -0.40 -3.91
CA ARG A 87 -9.26 1.00 -4.19
C ARG A 87 -10.30 1.98 -3.64
N ASP A 88 -11.56 1.72 -3.94
CA ASP A 88 -12.65 2.64 -3.56
C ASP A 88 -12.80 2.71 -2.03
N ASP A 89 -12.56 1.59 -1.32
CA ASP A 89 -12.57 1.52 0.13
C ASP A 89 -11.39 2.29 0.74
N VAL A 90 -10.18 2.13 0.21
CA VAL A 90 -9.00 2.89 0.65
C VAL A 90 -9.21 4.40 0.48
N LEU A 91 -9.75 4.83 -0.65
CA LEU A 91 -10.10 6.23 -0.87
C LEU A 91 -11.20 6.72 0.09
N ALA A 92 -12.16 5.86 0.44
CA ALA A 92 -13.17 6.18 1.43
C ALA A 92 -12.56 6.34 2.83
N ALA A 93 -11.60 5.48 3.21
CA ALA A 93 -10.88 5.60 4.48
C ALA A 93 -10.12 6.93 4.59
N GLY A 94 -9.45 7.36 3.51
CA GLY A 94 -8.79 8.67 3.48
C GLY A 94 -9.76 9.84 3.68
N ARG A 95 -10.89 9.83 2.97
CA ARG A 95 -11.94 10.86 3.15
C ARG A 95 -12.53 10.86 4.56
N TRP A 96 -12.74 9.67 5.13
CA TRP A 96 -13.21 9.54 6.50
C TRP A 96 -12.18 10.09 7.49
N ALA A 97 -10.90 9.77 7.35
CA ALA A 97 -9.84 10.29 8.21
C ALA A 97 -9.83 11.83 8.17
N GLU A 98 -9.91 12.43 6.99
CA GLU A 98 -9.97 13.89 6.83
C GLU A 98 -11.21 14.54 7.45
N ALA A 99 -12.33 13.83 7.52
CA ALA A 99 -13.59 14.30 8.10
C ALA A 99 -13.73 13.94 9.59
N SER A 100 -12.84 13.10 10.14
CA SER A 100 -12.89 12.63 11.53
C SER A 100 -12.56 13.73 12.54
N ASP A 101 -12.87 13.48 13.81
CA ASP A 101 -12.52 14.37 14.92
C ASP A 101 -11.07 14.20 15.42
N TYR A 102 -10.30 13.25 14.82
CA TYR A 102 -8.89 13.07 15.16
C TYR A 102 -8.07 14.32 14.79
N LEU A 103 -7.19 14.70 15.69
CA LEU A 103 -6.36 15.90 15.52
C LEU A 103 -5.08 15.56 14.76
N PHE A 104 -4.95 16.12 13.57
CA PHE A 104 -3.73 16.07 12.73
C PHE A 104 -3.79 17.18 11.69
N ASP A 105 -2.67 17.46 11.04
CA ASP A 105 -2.62 18.41 9.94
C ASP A 105 -3.16 17.78 8.65
N ARG A 106 -4.36 18.16 8.25
CA ARG A 106 -5.06 17.65 7.07
C ARG A 106 -4.39 18.04 5.74
N GLY A 107 -3.53 19.03 5.75
CA GLY A 107 -2.67 19.37 4.59
C GLY A 107 -1.50 18.40 4.42
N ARG A 108 -1.13 17.66 5.46
CA ARG A 108 0.08 16.83 5.55
C ARG A 108 -0.28 15.36 5.72
N VAL A 109 -0.89 14.77 4.68
CA VAL A 109 -1.31 13.36 4.65
C VAL A 109 -0.59 12.62 3.54
N ALA A 110 -0.10 11.41 3.82
CA ALA A 110 0.51 10.52 2.83
C ALA A 110 -0.15 9.14 2.85
N TRP A 111 -0.03 8.44 1.74
CA TRP A 111 -0.41 7.05 1.58
C TRP A 111 0.82 6.16 1.73
N PHE A 112 0.68 5.02 2.38
CA PHE A 112 1.78 4.07 2.50
C PHE A 112 1.24 2.64 2.48
N GLY A 113 1.91 1.72 1.81
CA GLY A 113 1.56 0.31 1.86
C GLY A 113 2.62 -0.60 1.28
N GLY A 114 2.50 -1.89 1.60
CA GLY A 114 3.33 -2.96 1.07
C GLY A 114 2.55 -3.85 0.09
N SER A 115 3.19 -4.39 -0.96
CA SER A 115 2.59 -5.35 -1.88
C SER A 115 1.28 -4.82 -2.51
N ALA A 116 0.16 -5.51 -2.34
CA ALA A 116 -1.16 -5.02 -2.74
C ALA A 116 -1.48 -3.64 -2.15
N GLY A 117 -1.15 -3.40 -0.86
CA GLY A 117 -1.28 -2.08 -0.24
C GLY A 117 -0.38 -1.03 -0.89
N GLY A 118 0.79 -1.44 -1.37
CA GLY A 118 1.69 -0.59 -2.16
C GLY A 118 1.10 -0.16 -3.50
N ASN A 119 0.39 -1.05 -4.19
CA ASN A 119 -0.39 -0.71 -5.38
C ASN A 119 -1.51 0.28 -5.02
N LEU A 120 -2.31 -0.03 -3.98
CA LEU A 120 -3.42 0.82 -3.54
C LEU A 120 -2.96 2.21 -3.08
N SER A 121 -1.75 2.34 -2.50
CA SER A 121 -1.17 3.64 -2.14
C SER A 121 -0.86 4.50 -3.38
N ILE A 122 -0.41 3.89 -4.48
CA ILE A 122 -0.19 4.60 -5.75
C ILE A 122 -1.53 4.96 -6.41
N GLU A 123 -2.54 4.09 -6.39
CA GLU A 123 -3.91 4.42 -6.81
C GLU A 123 -4.42 5.67 -6.07
N ALA A 124 -4.19 5.72 -4.77
CA ALA A 124 -4.60 6.85 -3.94
C ALA A 124 -3.79 8.12 -4.26
N ALA A 125 -2.49 8.03 -4.53
CA ALA A 125 -1.67 9.16 -4.96
C ALA A 125 -2.15 9.74 -6.30
N ILE A 126 -2.54 8.88 -7.25
CA ILE A 126 -3.13 9.29 -8.53
C ILE A 126 -4.44 10.03 -8.31
N ALA A 127 -5.30 9.51 -7.44
CA ALA A 127 -6.64 10.07 -7.21
C ALA A 127 -6.62 11.38 -6.41
N THR A 128 -5.64 11.57 -5.50
CA THR A 128 -5.65 12.64 -4.50
C THR A 128 -4.55 13.69 -4.68
N GLY A 129 -3.51 13.39 -5.46
CA GLY A 129 -2.31 14.22 -5.56
C GLY A 129 -1.44 14.25 -4.31
N ARG A 130 -1.73 13.41 -3.29
CA ARG A 130 -0.96 13.31 -2.05
C ARG A 130 0.26 12.42 -2.23
N PRO A 131 1.34 12.63 -1.44
CA PRO A 131 2.52 11.77 -1.46
C PRO A 131 2.17 10.31 -1.18
N ALA A 132 2.92 9.38 -1.80
CA ALA A 132 2.77 7.96 -1.52
C ALA A 132 4.11 7.23 -1.37
N VAL A 133 4.11 6.25 -0.49
CA VAL A 133 5.17 5.24 -0.32
C VAL A 133 4.63 3.89 -0.72
N SER A 134 5.39 3.16 -1.52
CA SER A 134 5.04 1.80 -1.91
C SER A 134 6.24 0.86 -1.76
N TRP A 135 6.09 -0.17 -0.96
CA TRP A 135 7.06 -1.24 -0.82
C TRP A 135 6.59 -2.47 -1.59
N SER A 136 7.38 -2.91 -2.58
CA SER A 136 7.06 -4.07 -3.43
C SER A 136 5.66 -4.03 -4.07
N GLY A 137 5.17 -2.84 -4.43
CA GLY A 137 3.88 -2.70 -5.09
C GLY A 137 3.88 -3.30 -6.50
N ILE A 138 2.70 -3.62 -7.02
CA ILE A 138 2.50 -4.22 -8.34
C ILE A 138 1.75 -3.21 -9.21
N PHE A 139 2.32 -2.74 -10.32
CA PHE A 139 1.85 -1.53 -10.99
C PHE A 139 1.38 -1.70 -12.44
N ASP A 140 1.96 -2.63 -13.21
CA ASP A 140 1.50 -2.93 -14.58
C ASP A 140 1.03 -4.38 -14.69
N LEU A 141 -0.19 -4.61 -14.18
CA LEU A 141 -0.82 -5.93 -14.13
C LEU A 141 -0.93 -6.56 -15.51
N GLU A 142 -1.24 -5.75 -16.54
CA GLU A 142 -1.42 -6.24 -17.90
C GLU A 142 -0.09 -6.70 -18.50
N THR A 143 0.99 -5.94 -18.32
CA THR A 143 2.32 -6.33 -18.80
C THR A 143 2.82 -7.58 -18.09
N ILE A 144 2.64 -7.70 -16.77
CA ILE A 144 3.02 -8.91 -16.01
C ILE A 144 2.27 -10.13 -16.55
N ILE A 145 0.95 -10.02 -16.75
CA ILE A 145 0.15 -11.12 -17.29
C ILE A 145 0.56 -11.49 -18.71
N SER A 146 0.96 -10.52 -19.52
CA SER A 146 1.31 -10.73 -20.92
C SER A 146 2.75 -11.20 -21.14
N SER A 147 3.66 -10.86 -20.22
CA SER A 147 5.11 -11.07 -20.40
C SER A 147 5.61 -12.45 -20.00
N THR A 148 4.80 -13.28 -19.37
CA THR A 148 5.21 -14.61 -18.89
C THR A 148 4.34 -15.71 -19.50
N ASP A 149 4.97 -16.80 -19.95
CA ASP A 149 4.28 -18.03 -20.40
C ASP A 149 3.85 -18.92 -19.21
N ALA A 150 4.13 -18.49 -17.98
CA ALA A 150 3.79 -19.25 -16.79
C ALA A 150 2.27 -19.39 -16.65
N THR A 151 1.80 -20.62 -16.47
CA THR A 151 0.40 -20.86 -16.12
C THR A 151 0.13 -20.31 -14.73
N ALA A 152 -0.95 -19.54 -14.55
CA ALA A 152 -1.39 -19.12 -13.25
C ALA A 152 -1.71 -20.35 -12.40
N ALA A 153 -1.01 -20.54 -11.29
CA ALA A 153 -1.22 -21.65 -10.38
C ALA A 153 -1.89 -21.13 -9.10
N ALA A 154 -3.02 -21.75 -8.75
CA ALA A 154 -3.60 -21.52 -7.43
C ALA A 154 -2.65 -22.11 -6.37
N PRO A 155 -2.41 -21.39 -5.26
CA PRO A 155 -1.66 -21.94 -4.14
C PRO A 155 -2.41 -23.14 -3.57
N THR A 156 -1.66 -24.14 -3.08
CA THR A 156 -2.25 -25.26 -2.35
C THR A 156 -2.77 -24.79 -0.99
N GLU A 157 -3.62 -25.60 -0.30
CA GLU A 157 -4.04 -25.27 1.07
C GLU A 157 -2.85 -25.11 2.04
N GLN A 158 -1.78 -25.87 1.86
CA GLN A 158 -0.54 -25.73 2.63
C GLN A 158 0.19 -24.43 2.30
N ASP A 159 0.12 -23.99 1.05
CA ASP A 159 0.66 -22.69 0.64
C ASP A 159 -0.21 -21.55 1.19
N LEU A 160 -1.54 -21.70 1.22
CA LEU A 160 -2.46 -20.73 1.83
C LEU A 160 -2.19 -20.55 3.34
N ASP A 161 -1.84 -21.60 4.07
CA ASP A 161 -1.46 -21.48 5.49
C ASP A 161 -0.10 -20.79 5.67
N ARG A 162 0.88 -21.08 4.82
CA ARG A 162 2.13 -20.32 4.75
C ARG A 162 1.91 -18.87 4.33
N LEU A 163 0.99 -18.66 3.43
CA LEU A 163 0.62 -17.37 2.90
C LEU A 163 -0.19 -16.53 3.92
N ARG A 164 -0.72 -17.09 4.98
CA ARG A 164 -1.34 -16.36 6.11
C ARG A 164 -0.30 -15.79 7.09
N SER A 165 0.95 -16.23 7.02
CA SER A 165 2.03 -15.68 7.83
C SER A 165 2.60 -14.40 7.20
N ALA A 166 3.25 -13.56 8.01
CA ALA A 166 4.01 -12.40 7.54
C ALA A 166 5.14 -12.78 6.58
N ASP A 167 5.44 -14.07 6.47
CA ASP A 167 6.55 -14.62 5.68
C ASP A 167 6.21 -14.90 4.21
N ILE A 168 5.19 -14.19 3.66
CA ILE A 168 4.84 -14.39 2.25
C ILE A 168 6.03 -14.13 1.36
N ASN A 169 6.38 -15.20 0.67
CA ASN A 169 7.27 -15.18 -0.49
C ASN A 169 8.56 -14.35 -0.29
N GLN A 170 9.22 -14.57 0.86
CA GLN A 170 10.54 -14.01 1.12
C GLN A 170 11.66 -14.76 0.35
N THR A 171 11.30 -15.79 -0.43
CA THR A 171 12.25 -16.72 -1.06
C THR A 171 12.61 -16.35 -2.50
N GLY A 172 11.99 -15.31 -3.06
CA GLY A 172 12.31 -14.81 -4.37
C GLY A 172 11.21 -15.00 -5.41
N ARG A 173 11.61 -15.16 -6.66
CA ARG A 173 10.71 -15.11 -7.82
C ARG A 173 9.68 -16.24 -7.82
N ASP A 174 8.41 -15.89 -8.03
CA ASP A 174 7.29 -16.79 -8.19
C ASP A 174 6.25 -16.21 -9.16
N ASP A 175 6.55 -16.34 -10.46
CA ASP A 175 5.72 -15.76 -11.52
C ASP A 175 4.31 -16.38 -11.56
N ALA A 176 4.17 -17.67 -11.22
CA ALA A 176 2.88 -18.36 -11.23
C ALA A 176 1.96 -17.82 -10.13
N PHE A 177 2.51 -17.61 -8.93
CA PHE A 177 1.78 -17.01 -7.81
C PHE A 177 1.41 -15.55 -8.11
N LEU A 178 2.35 -14.74 -8.59
CA LEU A 178 2.10 -13.34 -8.95
C LEU A 178 0.95 -13.22 -9.98
N ARG A 179 0.97 -14.06 -11.00
CA ARG A 179 -0.11 -14.11 -12.01
C ARG A 179 -1.44 -14.51 -11.39
N TRP A 180 -1.42 -15.49 -10.48
CA TRP A 180 -2.62 -15.94 -9.82
C TRP A 180 -3.26 -14.81 -8.99
N VAL A 181 -2.50 -14.09 -8.16
CA VAL A 181 -3.02 -12.98 -7.34
C VAL A 181 -3.57 -11.85 -8.21
N ILE A 182 -2.89 -11.50 -9.31
CA ILE A 182 -3.37 -10.49 -10.25
C ILE A 182 -4.73 -10.89 -10.85
N LEU A 183 -4.87 -12.16 -11.25
CA LEU A 183 -6.13 -12.65 -11.83
C LEU A 183 -7.26 -12.73 -10.78
N GLN A 184 -6.95 -12.97 -9.50
CA GLN A 184 -7.95 -12.86 -8.43
C GLN A 184 -8.44 -11.42 -8.30
N GLU A 185 -7.55 -10.43 -8.29
CA GLU A 185 -7.91 -9.01 -8.16
C GLU A 185 -8.88 -8.55 -9.25
N VAL A 186 -8.70 -9.00 -10.48
CA VAL A 186 -9.61 -8.65 -11.58
C VAL A 186 -10.74 -9.65 -11.81
N GLY A 187 -10.98 -10.59 -10.88
CA GLY A 187 -12.06 -11.58 -10.99
C GLY A 187 -11.97 -12.47 -12.24
N GLN A 188 -10.76 -12.80 -12.70
CA GLN A 188 -10.47 -13.51 -13.95
C GLN A 188 -10.85 -12.73 -15.23
N ASP A 189 -11.39 -11.52 -15.11
CA ASP A 189 -11.71 -10.66 -16.25
C ASP A 189 -10.48 -9.86 -16.71
N ARG A 190 -9.78 -10.40 -17.70
CA ARG A 190 -8.57 -9.78 -18.23
C ARG A 190 -8.80 -8.42 -18.92
N SER A 191 -10.04 -8.08 -19.25
CA SER A 191 -10.35 -6.74 -19.80
C SER A 191 -10.16 -5.62 -18.78
N LEU A 192 -10.14 -5.95 -17.47
CA LEU A 192 -9.89 -5.01 -16.38
C LEU A 192 -8.40 -4.77 -16.11
N LEU A 193 -7.48 -5.59 -16.64
CA LEU A 193 -6.05 -5.49 -16.35
C LEU A 193 -5.48 -4.10 -16.63
N ALA A 194 -5.81 -3.50 -17.77
CA ALA A 194 -5.35 -2.16 -18.12
C ALA A 194 -5.90 -1.10 -17.14
N ALA A 195 -7.16 -1.21 -16.72
CA ALA A 195 -7.77 -0.30 -15.76
C ALA A 195 -7.20 -0.45 -14.34
N ALA A 196 -6.80 -1.66 -13.96
CA ALA A 196 -6.16 -1.96 -12.68
C ALA A 196 -4.63 -1.72 -12.68
N SER A 197 -4.02 -1.36 -13.83
CA SER A 197 -2.58 -1.08 -13.96
C SER A 197 -2.28 0.38 -13.63
N THR A 198 -1.86 0.68 -12.40
CA THR A 198 -1.60 2.04 -11.90
C THR A 198 -0.60 2.83 -12.73
N SER A 199 0.44 2.17 -13.28
CA SER A 199 1.45 2.81 -14.13
C SER A 199 0.86 3.50 -15.36
N ARG A 200 -0.33 3.11 -15.80
CA ARG A 200 -1.03 3.65 -16.98
C ARG A 200 -1.88 4.88 -16.68
N HIS A 201 -2.09 5.20 -15.41
CA HIS A 201 -3.01 6.25 -14.98
C HIS A 201 -2.32 7.42 -14.29
N VAL A 202 -0.99 7.42 -14.21
CA VAL A 202 -0.22 8.55 -13.66
C VAL A 202 -0.41 9.79 -14.53
N THR A 203 -0.54 10.93 -13.86
CA THR A 203 -0.71 12.25 -14.50
C THR A 203 0.18 13.27 -13.80
N ALA A 204 0.31 14.46 -14.34
CA ALA A 204 1.05 15.54 -13.70
C ALA A 204 0.48 15.98 -12.34
N SER A 205 -0.76 15.58 -12.01
CA SER A 205 -1.38 15.81 -10.69
C SER A 205 -1.16 14.65 -9.71
N THR A 206 -0.52 13.56 -10.10
CA THR A 206 -0.14 12.48 -9.18
C THR A 206 0.84 13.03 -8.14
N GLY A 207 0.64 12.66 -6.88
CA GLY A 207 1.55 13.04 -5.79
C GLY A 207 2.96 12.47 -5.97
N PRO A 208 3.98 13.04 -5.30
CA PRO A 208 5.34 12.49 -5.31
C PRO A 208 5.36 11.08 -4.72
N VAL A 209 6.27 10.23 -5.23
CA VAL A 209 6.27 8.79 -4.93
C VAL A 209 7.65 8.31 -4.46
N TYR A 210 7.66 7.51 -3.40
CA TYR A 210 8.81 6.69 -3.00
C TYR A 210 8.50 5.21 -3.19
N LEU A 211 9.38 4.52 -3.89
CA LEU A 211 9.30 3.09 -4.18
C LEU A 211 10.47 2.36 -3.52
N ALA A 212 10.23 1.24 -2.88
CA ALA A 212 11.25 0.28 -2.49
C ALA A 212 10.92 -1.11 -3.06
N ASN A 213 11.92 -1.82 -3.56
CA ASN A 213 11.76 -3.17 -4.12
C ASN A 213 13.04 -3.97 -3.97
N SER A 214 12.94 -5.25 -3.63
CA SER A 214 14.11 -6.13 -3.68
C SER A 214 14.48 -6.49 -5.11
N THR A 215 15.78 -6.73 -5.33
CA THR A 215 16.31 -7.00 -6.67
C THR A 215 15.94 -8.38 -7.22
N ALA A 216 15.55 -9.31 -6.35
CA ALA A 216 15.28 -10.71 -6.72
C ALA A 216 14.03 -11.29 -6.04
N GLU A 217 13.08 -10.45 -5.64
CA GLU A 217 11.77 -10.87 -5.14
C GLU A 217 10.82 -11.29 -6.26
N PHE A 218 9.58 -11.69 -5.90
CA PHE A 218 8.61 -12.14 -6.90
C PHE A 218 7.98 -11.00 -7.71
N VAL A 219 7.97 -9.75 -7.22
CA VAL A 219 7.64 -8.58 -8.03
C VAL A 219 8.88 -8.18 -8.83
N PRO A 220 8.87 -8.28 -10.15
CA PRO A 220 10.05 -8.02 -10.97
C PRO A 220 10.44 -6.53 -10.90
N VAL A 221 11.74 -6.23 -10.78
CA VAL A 221 12.27 -4.84 -10.73
C VAL A 221 11.84 -3.98 -11.93
N SER A 222 11.54 -4.61 -13.06
CA SER A 222 11.00 -3.90 -14.24
C SER A 222 9.67 -3.22 -13.98
N ASP A 223 8.88 -3.70 -13.04
CA ASP A 223 7.57 -3.16 -12.73
C ASP A 223 7.65 -1.80 -12.00
N PRO A 224 8.30 -1.67 -10.81
CA PRO A 224 8.52 -0.35 -10.20
C PRO A 224 9.39 0.58 -11.06
N GLY A 225 10.31 0.04 -11.84
CA GLY A 225 11.10 0.81 -12.81
C GLY A 225 10.21 1.41 -13.93
N GLY A 226 9.24 0.64 -14.41
CA GLY A 226 8.24 1.11 -15.37
C GLY A 226 7.36 2.22 -14.81
N LEU A 227 6.88 2.07 -13.58
CA LEU A 227 6.15 3.14 -12.89
C LEU A 227 7.00 4.41 -12.73
N GLN A 228 8.27 4.28 -12.31
CA GLN A 228 9.17 5.43 -12.16
C GLN A 228 9.35 6.18 -13.49
N LEU A 229 9.52 5.47 -14.60
CA LEU A 229 9.60 6.07 -15.93
C LEU A 229 8.31 6.78 -16.33
N ALA A 230 7.15 6.20 -16.03
CA ALA A 230 5.85 6.81 -16.30
C ALA A 230 5.65 8.10 -15.49
N LEU A 231 6.00 8.11 -14.19
CA LEU A 231 5.99 9.30 -13.33
C LEU A 231 6.92 10.40 -13.85
N ALA A 232 8.14 10.04 -14.25
CA ALA A 232 9.11 10.99 -14.83
C ALA A 232 8.60 11.60 -16.13
N ALA A 233 7.93 10.82 -16.98
CA ALA A 233 7.36 11.30 -18.25
C ALA A 233 6.29 12.39 -18.07
N VAL A 234 5.60 12.41 -16.92
CA VAL A 234 4.59 13.42 -16.58
C VAL A 234 5.12 14.48 -15.58
N GLY A 235 6.41 14.46 -15.26
CA GLY A 235 7.07 15.44 -14.40
C GLY A 235 6.84 15.27 -12.91
N VAL A 236 6.40 14.08 -12.46
CA VAL A 236 6.20 13.76 -11.04
C VAL A 236 7.51 13.27 -10.42
N ALA A 237 7.88 13.87 -9.27
CA ALA A 237 9.06 13.46 -8.53
C ALA A 237 8.88 12.04 -7.96
N SER A 238 9.89 11.18 -8.19
CA SER A 238 9.88 9.82 -7.65
C SER A 238 11.28 9.34 -7.30
N THR A 239 11.36 8.51 -6.26
CA THR A 239 12.57 7.79 -5.86
C THR A 239 12.32 6.29 -5.93
N LEU A 240 13.26 5.52 -6.45
CA LEU A 240 13.24 4.06 -6.41
C LEU A 240 14.49 3.57 -5.66
N GLN A 241 14.28 2.96 -4.49
CA GLN A 241 15.32 2.26 -3.75
C GLN A 241 15.30 0.77 -4.12
N LEU A 242 16.41 0.27 -4.64
CA LEU A 242 16.59 -1.15 -4.88
C LEU A 242 17.38 -1.79 -3.73
N ILE A 243 16.81 -2.85 -3.15
CA ILE A 243 17.35 -3.55 -1.99
C ILE A 243 17.90 -4.90 -2.46
N PRO A 244 19.17 -5.23 -2.23
CA PRO A 244 19.72 -6.52 -2.60
C PRO A 244 19.02 -7.67 -1.88
N GLY A 245 18.61 -8.72 -2.61
CA GLY A 245 18.02 -9.92 -2.01
C GLY A 245 16.63 -10.24 -2.54
N THR A 246 15.95 -11.12 -1.79
CA THR A 246 14.66 -11.72 -2.18
C THR A 246 13.50 -11.32 -1.28
N LYS A 247 13.76 -10.55 -0.20
CA LYS A 247 12.74 -10.13 0.76
C LYS A 247 11.66 -9.29 0.08
N HIS A 248 10.43 -9.39 0.54
CA HIS A 248 9.26 -8.70 -0.01
C HIS A 248 8.62 -7.80 1.04
N ALA A 249 8.31 -6.57 0.66
CA ALA A 249 7.60 -5.57 1.47
C ALA A 249 8.19 -5.47 2.91
N GLU A 250 7.42 -5.72 3.96
CA GLU A 250 7.84 -5.61 5.36
C GLU A 250 9.06 -6.50 5.69
N GLY A 251 9.35 -7.50 4.85
CA GLY A 251 10.53 -8.35 5.00
C GLY A 251 11.86 -7.59 4.94
N TYR A 252 11.90 -6.41 4.28
CA TYR A 252 13.07 -5.54 4.22
C TYR A 252 12.88 -4.20 4.96
N LEU A 253 12.01 -4.19 5.97
CA LEU A 253 11.69 -2.98 6.74
C LEU A 253 12.94 -2.21 7.17
N GLU A 254 13.92 -2.87 7.74
CA GLU A 254 15.11 -2.20 8.27
C GLU A 254 15.95 -1.53 7.16
N GLU A 255 15.93 -2.10 5.96
CA GLU A 255 16.65 -1.56 4.81
C GLU A 255 15.92 -0.38 4.15
N ALA A 256 14.58 -0.35 4.21
CA ALA A 256 13.75 0.63 3.51
C ALA A 256 13.26 1.80 4.39
N ILE A 257 13.16 1.59 5.72
CA ILE A 257 12.50 2.56 6.61
C ILE A 257 13.21 3.91 6.63
N GLY A 258 14.53 3.96 6.61
CA GLY A 258 15.30 5.20 6.63
C GLY A 258 14.97 6.11 5.44
N GLY A 259 15.06 5.59 4.22
CA GLY A 259 14.73 6.34 3.00
C GLY A 259 13.23 6.71 2.93
N THR A 260 12.37 5.85 3.46
CA THR A 260 10.94 6.12 3.58
C THR A 260 10.67 7.33 4.48
N LEU A 261 11.28 7.39 5.66
CA LEU A 261 11.11 8.50 6.61
C LEU A 261 11.68 9.80 6.07
N GLU A 262 12.85 9.76 5.42
CA GLU A 262 13.43 10.92 4.74
C GLU A 262 12.50 11.47 3.65
N PHE A 263 11.92 10.60 2.82
CA PHE A 263 10.95 11.00 1.81
C PHE A 263 9.70 11.60 2.43
N LEU A 264 9.09 10.94 3.42
CA LEU A 264 7.89 11.41 4.10
C LEU A 264 8.12 12.78 4.76
N ALA A 265 9.25 12.93 5.45
CA ALA A 265 9.62 14.21 6.06
C ALA A 265 9.73 15.33 5.02
N ALA A 266 10.35 15.07 3.88
CA ALA A 266 10.49 16.05 2.79
C ALA A 266 9.15 16.36 2.11
N ALA A 267 8.35 15.33 1.80
CA ALA A 267 7.10 15.45 1.06
C ALA A 267 5.95 16.06 1.89
N LEU A 268 6.03 15.94 3.22
CA LEU A 268 5.05 16.47 4.18
C LEU A 268 5.53 17.73 4.92
N GLN A 269 6.60 18.36 4.47
CA GLN A 269 6.97 19.70 4.94
C GLN A 269 5.92 20.70 4.46
N ALA A 270 5.47 21.55 5.39
CA ALA A 270 4.51 22.62 5.10
C ALA A 270 5.16 23.77 4.30
#